data_e4197c495c0422e34cd7481727843386
#
_entry.id   e4197c495c0422e34cd7481727843386
#
_cell.length_a   1.000
_cell.length_b   1.000
_cell.length_c   1.000
_cell.angle_alpha   90.00
_cell.angle_beta   90.00
_cell.angle_gamma   90.00
#
_symmetry.space_group_name_H-M   'P 1'
#
loop_
_entity.id
_entity.type
_entity.pdbx_description
1 polymer ?
#
loop_
_entity_poly.entity_id
_entity_poly.type
_entity_poly.pdbx_seq_one_letter_code
_entity_poly.pdbx_strand_id
1 'polypeptide(L)'
;MRILVIILLPVILYPIIIIYFNKYQDILIKSEFAALERQGLTLTKALALAENQYNLIEKNQISSPALQNLIPKVEYGSNIRARLFNMYGNLIADTNTSMKYAPFVKISSLPSVEKMYNFKEYFTNFLSLLSRWISRPLQLPLFNDSLKFSFNDYPEVIAALKGINTKALRQDVNGKLFLSVALPIKNIRMIRGAILLSVSGEKIEKELLDLEFELFKAFGLILFATLSLGFYLGKSITAPIVRLANEADKIADNKILKTINLPEFKIRKDEIGDLARSFSKMTNELQSRINYISDFTADVAHELKNPITSLRSASETIGKIKDLKEQKNLIKVIQNDVQRIDRLINDISAASRLDAELSRIEMTKINLVQLLNTLIKIRATTVKCKIKFFKENNEYFVIGNENRIAQVFDNLIQNAVSFSKKNDVINIRIQSNFKNIIILVEDYGPGFPSGALKKIFNRFYTERPSGETFGNHSGLGLSISKQIIEAHGGSIEAFNRLDSNQKCNGATVKTIFKKL
;
A
#
# COMPACT_ATOMS: atom_id res chain seq x y z
N MET A 1 2.07 -7.60 -8.70
CA MET A 1 3.43 -8.07 -8.95
C MET A 1 4.27 -8.22 -7.66
N ARG A 2 4.38 -7.22 -6.79
CA ARG A 2 5.20 -7.29 -5.55
C ARG A 2 4.76 -8.37 -4.54
N ILE A 3 3.45 -8.59 -4.37
CA ILE A 3 2.90 -9.64 -3.48
C ILE A 3 3.23 -11.03 -4.02
N LEU A 4 3.24 -11.22 -5.35
CA LEU A 4 3.59 -12.47 -6.00
C LEU A 4 5.04 -12.89 -5.70
N VAL A 5 5.97 -11.93 -5.61
CA VAL A 5 7.38 -12.18 -5.25
C VAL A 5 7.50 -12.73 -3.83
N ILE A 6 6.70 -12.22 -2.89
CA ILE A 6 6.70 -12.70 -1.50
C ILE A 6 6.16 -14.14 -1.43
N ILE A 7 5.11 -14.45 -2.20
CA ILE A 7 4.51 -15.79 -2.26
C ILE A 7 5.46 -16.80 -2.92
N LEU A 8 6.32 -16.36 -3.87
CA LEU A 8 7.31 -17.20 -4.54
C LEU A 8 8.55 -17.47 -3.68
N LEU A 9 8.77 -16.74 -2.60
CA LEU A 9 9.96 -16.89 -1.74
C LEU A 9 10.18 -18.33 -1.25
N PRO A 10 9.17 -19.09 -0.75
CA PRO A 10 9.34 -20.47 -0.35
C PRO A 10 9.76 -21.39 -1.51
N VAL A 11 9.26 -21.13 -2.71
CA VAL A 11 9.58 -21.92 -3.92
C VAL A 11 11.05 -21.74 -4.29
N ILE A 12 11.61 -20.55 -4.12
CA ILE A 12 13.03 -20.25 -4.37
C ILE A 12 13.92 -20.89 -3.28
N LEU A 13 13.46 -20.96 -2.04
CA LEU A 13 14.22 -21.56 -0.93
C LEU A 13 14.28 -23.08 -1.02
N TYR A 14 13.32 -23.74 -1.66
CA TYR A 14 13.27 -25.20 -1.75
C TYR A 14 14.51 -25.85 -2.39
N PRO A 15 15.05 -25.41 -3.54
CA PRO A 15 16.28 -25.93 -4.10
C PRO A 15 17.50 -25.77 -3.17
N ILE A 16 17.55 -24.67 -2.42
CA ILE A 16 18.63 -24.41 -1.45
C ILE A 16 18.59 -25.44 -0.32
N ILE A 17 17.41 -25.77 0.16
CA ILE A 17 17.17 -26.80 1.19
C ILE A 17 17.66 -28.17 0.68
N ILE A 18 17.34 -28.54 -0.56
CA ILE A 18 17.79 -29.80 -1.17
C ILE A 18 19.32 -29.87 -1.26
N ILE A 19 19.96 -28.80 -1.70
CA ILE A 19 21.43 -28.74 -1.80
C ILE A 19 22.08 -28.87 -0.42
N TYR A 20 21.52 -28.20 0.59
CA TYR A 20 21.97 -28.30 1.97
C TYR A 20 21.83 -29.71 2.52
N PHE A 21 20.69 -30.36 2.29
CA PHE A 21 20.42 -31.72 2.70
C PHE A 21 21.40 -32.72 2.10
N ASN A 22 21.64 -32.66 0.79
CA ASN A 22 22.60 -33.52 0.11
C ASN A 22 24.04 -33.34 0.66
N LYS A 23 24.44 -32.09 0.90
CA LYS A 23 25.74 -31.80 1.50
C LYS A 23 25.87 -32.32 2.93
N TYR A 24 24.81 -32.24 3.71
CA TYR A 24 24.78 -32.77 5.07
C TYR A 24 24.87 -34.30 5.08
N GLN A 25 24.16 -34.99 4.19
CA GLN A 25 24.26 -36.43 3.98
C GLN A 25 25.70 -36.87 3.69
N ASP A 26 26.37 -36.18 2.76
CA ASP A 26 27.78 -36.46 2.44
C ASP A 26 28.70 -36.27 3.65
N ILE A 27 28.47 -35.26 4.45
CA ILE A 27 29.27 -34.99 5.66
C ILE A 27 29.06 -36.12 6.70
N LEU A 28 27.80 -36.54 6.93
CA LEU A 28 27.51 -37.65 7.85
C LEU A 28 28.18 -38.94 7.41
N ILE A 29 28.06 -39.31 6.13
CA ILE A 29 28.66 -40.53 5.58
C ILE A 29 30.21 -40.45 5.72
N LYS A 30 30.82 -39.32 5.41
CA LYS A 30 32.27 -39.11 5.56
C LYS A 30 32.74 -39.20 7.01
N SER A 31 31.94 -38.66 7.95
CA SER A 31 32.27 -38.67 9.37
C SER A 31 32.20 -40.07 9.95
N GLU A 32 31.19 -40.87 9.57
CA GLU A 32 31.09 -42.28 9.99
C GLU A 32 32.20 -43.14 9.36
N PHE A 33 32.54 -42.92 8.09
CA PHE A 33 33.70 -43.57 7.51
C PHE A 33 35.02 -43.24 8.23
N ALA A 34 35.22 -41.98 8.63
CA ALA A 34 36.41 -41.58 9.38
C ALA A 34 36.43 -42.21 10.81
N ALA A 35 35.27 -42.35 11.45
CA ALA A 35 35.15 -43.01 12.72
C ALA A 35 35.48 -44.53 12.60
N LEU A 36 34.89 -45.16 11.60
CA LEU A 36 35.11 -46.58 11.32
C LEU A 36 36.58 -46.89 10.98
N GLU A 37 37.22 -46.02 10.17
CA GLU A 37 38.64 -46.13 9.82
C GLU A 37 39.53 -45.96 11.05
N ARG A 38 39.28 -45.00 11.94
CA ARG A 38 40.03 -44.84 13.21
C ARG A 38 39.94 -46.08 14.10
N GLN A 39 38.74 -46.62 14.24
CA GLN A 39 38.53 -47.85 15.02
C GLN A 39 39.26 -49.02 14.39
N GLY A 40 39.16 -49.15 13.06
CA GLY A 40 39.87 -50.21 12.32
C GLY A 40 41.38 -50.13 12.44
N LEU A 41 41.96 -48.92 12.35
CA LEU A 41 43.41 -48.73 12.56
C LEU A 41 43.83 -49.09 13.98
N THR A 42 43.03 -48.86 14.97
CA THR A 42 43.32 -49.28 16.36
C THR A 42 43.29 -50.82 16.48
N LEU A 43 42.27 -51.44 15.85
CA LEU A 43 42.13 -52.91 15.84
C LEU A 43 43.29 -53.55 15.07
N THR A 44 43.66 -53.04 13.90
CA THR A 44 44.80 -53.59 13.12
C THR A 44 46.13 -53.52 13.87
N LYS A 45 46.36 -52.41 14.61
CA LYS A 45 47.55 -52.26 15.49
C LYS A 45 47.53 -53.26 16.64
N ALA A 46 46.35 -53.41 17.32
CA ALA A 46 46.19 -54.37 18.41
C ALA A 46 46.43 -55.82 17.96
N LEU A 47 45.90 -56.17 16.76
CA LEU A 47 46.09 -57.49 16.17
C LEU A 47 47.55 -57.75 15.79
N ALA A 48 48.24 -56.76 15.22
CA ALA A 48 49.66 -56.87 14.87
C ALA A 48 50.58 -57.02 16.11
N LEU A 49 50.22 -56.34 17.23
CA LEU A 49 50.94 -56.51 18.50
C LEU A 49 50.69 -57.89 19.14
N ALA A 50 49.43 -58.35 19.13
CA ALA A 50 49.06 -59.68 19.65
C ALA A 50 49.74 -60.78 18.87
N GLU A 51 49.90 -60.65 17.56
CA GLU A 51 50.64 -61.57 16.70
C GLU A 51 52.09 -61.73 17.15
N ASN A 52 52.76 -60.64 17.49
CA ASN A 52 54.16 -60.66 17.93
C ASN A 52 54.31 -61.29 19.34
N GLN A 53 53.36 -61.13 20.21
CA GLN A 53 53.45 -61.55 21.62
C GLN A 53 53.18 -63.04 21.83
N TYR A 54 52.36 -63.65 20.97
CA TYR A 54 51.86 -65.04 21.17
C TYR A 54 52.43 -66.06 20.14
N ASN A 55 53.40 -65.65 19.29
CA ASN A 55 53.93 -66.52 18.21
C ASN A 55 52.80 -67.17 17.36
N LEU A 56 51.76 -66.40 17.09
CA LEU A 56 50.50 -66.88 16.47
C LEU A 56 50.66 -67.24 14.99
N ILE A 57 51.90 -67.37 14.51
CA ILE A 57 52.23 -67.66 13.11
C ILE A 57 52.83 -69.03 13.01
N GLU A 58 52.00 -70.03 12.72
CA GLU A 58 52.49 -71.24 12.04
C GLU A 58 52.38 -71.03 10.53
N LYS A 59 53.56 -71.14 9.85
CA LYS A 59 53.66 -71.10 8.37
C LYS A 59 53.05 -69.90 7.67
N ASN A 60 53.39 -68.66 8.06
CA ASN A 60 52.95 -67.45 7.37
C ASN A 60 51.46 -67.20 7.27
N GLN A 61 50.63 -67.84 8.08
CA GLN A 61 49.17 -67.72 8.08
C GLN A 61 48.67 -67.32 9.46
N ILE A 62 47.73 -66.31 9.49
CA ILE A 62 46.96 -66.01 10.69
C ILE A 62 45.92 -67.11 10.85
N SER A 63 46.15 -68.09 11.72
CA SER A 63 45.24 -69.24 11.90
C SER A 63 45.09 -69.67 13.35
N SER A 64 45.09 -68.75 14.29
CA SER A 64 45.01 -69.14 15.70
C SER A 64 43.59 -69.01 16.28
N PRO A 65 43.11 -70.04 17.02
CA PRO A 65 41.88 -69.94 17.81
C PRO A 65 41.89 -68.77 18.80
N ALA A 66 43.06 -68.29 19.22
CA ALA A 66 43.20 -67.17 20.14
C ALA A 66 42.73 -65.83 19.50
N LEU A 67 42.96 -65.64 18.20
CA LEU A 67 42.46 -64.47 17.47
C LEU A 67 40.95 -64.47 17.29
N GLN A 68 40.33 -65.63 17.14
CA GLN A 68 38.87 -65.73 17.08
C GLN A 68 38.20 -65.31 18.40
N ASN A 69 38.92 -65.39 19.53
CA ASN A 69 38.45 -65.00 20.84
C ASN A 69 38.78 -63.55 21.20
N LEU A 70 39.73 -62.89 20.52
CA LEU A 70 40.09 -61.50 20.79
C LEU A 70 39.14 -60.50 20.12
N ILE A 71 38.70 -60.79 18.91
CA ILE A 71 37.77 -59.89 18.17
C ILE A 71 36.46 -59.66 18.92
N PRO A 72 35.73 -60.65 19.46
CA PRO A 72 34.54 -60.42 20.24
C PRO A 72 34.73 -59.64 21.54
N LYS A 73 35.95 -59.71 22.15
CA LYS A 73 36.23 -58.99 23.40
C LYS A 73 36.50 -57.52 23.23
N VAL A 74 36.95 -57.09 22.04
CA VAL A 74 37.25 -55.70 21.74
C VAL A 74 35.98 -54.89 21.41
N GLU A 75 34.87 -55.58 21.11
CA GLU A 75 33.67 -54.92 20.57
C GLU A 75 32.46 -54.90 21.53
N TYR A 76 32.63 -55.14 22.81
CA TYR A 76 31.51 -54.98 23.74
C TYR A 76 30.98 -53.55 23.70
N GLY A 77 29.90 -53.35 22.89
CA GLY A 77 29.12 -52.12 22.84
C GLY A 77 29.01 -51.46 21.45
N SER A 78 29.69 -51.86 20.40
CA SER A 78 29.55 -51.28 19.06
C SER A 78 28.76 -52.17 18.10
N ASN A 79 27.83 -51.58 17.32
CA ASN A 79 27.09 -52.25 16.24
C ASN A 79 27.96 -52.51 15.00
N ILE A 80 29.28 -52.67 15.19
CA ILE A 80 30.28 -52.84 14.12
C ILE A 80 30.53 -54.35 13.97
N ARG A 81 30.41 -54.81 12.73
CA ARG A 81 30.79 -56.19 12.39
C ARG A 81 32.21 -56.16 11.86
N ALA A 82 33.09 -56.94 12.44
CA ALA A 82 34.46 -57.11 11.99
C ALA A 82 34.65 -58.50 11.39
N ARG A 83 35.24 -58.57 10.20
CA ARG A 83 35.63 -59.78 9.48
C ARG A 83 37.13 -59.77 9.22
N LEU A 84 37.80 -60.83 9.61
CA LEU A 84 39.25 -60.97 9.45
C LEU A 84 39.57 -61.94 8.31
N PHE A 85 40.42 -61.51 7.39
CA PHE A 85 40.85 -62.31 6.24
C PHE A 85 42.36 -62.59 6.29
N ASN A 86 42.77 -63.79 5.88
CA ASN A 86 44.19 -64.08 5.66
C ASN A 86 44.69 -63.48 4.33
N MET A 87 46.00 -63.67 4.04
CA MET A 87 46.60 -63.15 2.81
C MET A 87 46.07 -63.80 1.51
N TYR A 88 45.39 -64.93 1.59
CA TYR A 88 44.75 -65.63 0.47
C TYR A 88 43.26 -65.23 0.30
N GLY A 89 42.75 -64.36 1.15
CA GLY A 89 41.38 -63.91 1.08
C GLY A 89 40.39 -64.81 1.82
N ASN A 90 40.86 -65.86 2.53
CA ASN A 90 39.97 -66.74 3.30
C ASN A 90 39.57 -66.05 4.60
N LEU A 91 38.26 -66.16 4.97
CA LEU A 91 37.70 -65.64 6.23
C LEU A 91 38.22 -66.48 7.41
N ILE A 92 38.89 -65.82 8.36
CA ILE A 92 39.43 -66.44 9.57
C ILE A 92 38.47 -66.29 10.74
N ALA A 93 37.91 -65.08 10.91
CA ALA A 93 37.04 -64.77 12.01
C ALA A 93 35.97 -63.76 11.58
N ASP A 94 34.79 -63.88 12.16
CA ASP A 94 33.63 -62.96 11.99
C ASP A 94 32.93 -62.78 13.34
N THR A 95 32.78 -61.56 13.77
CA THR A 95 32.13 -61.22 15.04
C THR A 95 30.69 -61.78 15.12
N ASN A 96 29.97 -61.83 13.99
CA ASN A 96 28.60 -62.32 13.94
C ASN A 96 28.50 -63.87 14.16
N THR A 97 29.52 -64.61 13.72
CA THR A 97 29.54 -66.06 13.90
C THR A 97 29.89 -66.48 15.34
N SER A 98 30.73 -65.69 15.99
CA SER A 98 31.12 -65.91 17.38
C SER A 98 29.97 -65.65 18.38
N MET A 99 29.02 -64.77 18.05
CA MET A 99 27.82 -64.52 18.88
C MET A 99 26.80 -65.66 18.87
N LYS A 100 26.83 -66.57 17.87
CA LYS A 100 25.89 -67.73 17.85
C LYS A 100 26.13 -68.72 18.95
N TYR A 101 27.28 -68.73 19.65
CA TYR A 101 27.60 -69.59 20.79
C TYR A 101 27.54 -68.88 22.15
N ALA A 102 27.16 -67.65 22.21
CA ALA A 102 26.95 -66.95 23.46
C ALA A 102 25.48 -67.13 23.91
N PRO A 103 25.22 -67.59 25.13
CA PRO A 103 23.84 -67.85 25.60
C PRO A 103 23.09 -66.62 26.04
N PHE A 104 23.36 -65.48 25.41
CA PHE A 104 22.62 -64.25 25.67
C PHE A 104 21.52 -64.09 24.62
N VAL A 105 20.34 -64.57 24.98
CA VAL A 105 19.10 -64.18 24.33
C VAL A 105 19.01 -62.63 24.47
N LYS A 106 19.18 -61.91 23.39
CA LYS A 106 18.87 -60.48 23.36
C LYS A 106 17.36 -60.36 23.53
N ILE A 107 16.91 -60.11 24.73
CA ILE A 107 15.52 -59.77 25.01
C ILE A 107 15.30 -58.37 24.39
N SER A 108 14.92 -58.32 23.13
CA SER A 108 14.34 -57.11 22.57
C SER A 108 12.96 -57.00 23.23
N SER A 109 12.76 -55.94 24.00
CA SER A 109 11.43 -55.58 24.44
C SER A 109 10.51 -55.53 23.21
N LEU A 110 9.41 -56.31 23.25
CA LEU A 110 8.37 -56.18 22.23
C LEU A 110 7.99 -54.71 22.12
N PRO A 111 7.87 -54.19 20.91
CA PRO A 111 7.38 -52.83 20.73
C PRO A 111 6.02 -52.73 21.43
N SER A 112 5.88 -51.73 22.29
CA SER A 112 4.62 -51.42 22.96
C SER A 112 3.50 -51.33 21.94
N VAL A 113 2.36 -52.01 22.20
CA VAL A 113 1.19 -52.07 21.30
C VAL A 113 0.45 -50.72 21.21
N GLU A 114 0.96 -49.66 21.76
CA GLU A 114 0.49 -48.34 21.50
C GLU A 114 0.92 -47.91 20.09
N LYS A 115 0.20 -48.45 19.09
CA LYS A 115 0.05 -47.79 17.79
C LYS A 115 -0.73 -46.50 17.99
N MET A 116 -0.17 -45.57 18.69
CA MET A 116 -0.50 -44.20 18.50
C MET A 116 -0.16 -43.92 17.03
N TYR A 117 -1.17 -43.60 16.22
CA TYR A 117 -1.03 -43.21 14.83
C TYR A 117 -0.01 -42.07 14.77
N ASN A 118 1.25 -42.41 14.62
CA ASN A 118 2.31 -41.45 14.53
C ASN A 118 2.20 -40.75 13.16
N PHE A 119 1.56 -39.60 13.14
CA PHE A 119 1.53 -38.70 11.97
C PHE A 119 2.95 -38.57 11.36
N LYS A 120 3.98 -38.64 12.21
CA LYS A 120 5.40 -38.66 11.81
C LYS A 120 5.71 -39.83 10.89
N GLU A 121 5.18 -41.02 11.16
CA GLU A 121 5.46 -42.26 10.40
C GLU A 121 4.74 -42.29 9.04
N TYR A 122 3.50 -41.82 8.98
CA TYR A 122 2.75 -41.65 7.73
C TYR A 122 3.41 -40.56 6.86
N PHE A 123 3.85 -39.50 7.50
CA PHE A 123 4.46 -38.36 6.83
C PHE A 123 5.87 -38.70 6.30
N THR A 124 6.70 -39.41 7.07
CA THR A 124 8.00 -39.90 6.61
C THR A 124 7.88 -40.87 5.45
N ASN A 125 6.86 -41.77 5.47
CA ASN A 125 6.57 -42.64 4.33
C ASN A 125 6.14 -41.87 3.10
N PHE A 126 5.35 -40.80 3.24
CA PHE A 126 4.98 -39.92 2.14
C PHE A 126 6.19 -39.16 1.59
N LEU A 127 7.03 -38.58 2.46
CA LEU A 127 8.27 -37.90 2.07
C LEU A 127 9.25 -38.86 1.39
N SER A 128 9.40 -40.09 1.88
CA SER A 128 10.27 -41.08 1.24
C SER A 128 9.79 -41.47 -0.16
N LEU A 129 8.47 -41.49 -0.40
CA LEU A 129 7.89 -41.64 -1.74
C LEU A 129 8.23 -40.45 -2.65
N LEU A 130 8.11 -39.23 -2.12
CA LEU A 130 8.39 -37.99 -2.86
C LEU A 130 9.90 -37.86 -3.15
N SER A 131 10.76 -38.16 -2.19
CA SER A 131 12.21 -38.13 -2.32
C SER A 131 12.72 -39.16 -3.33
N ARG A 132 12.11 -40.36 -3.38
CA ARG A 132 12.43 -41.36 -4.42
C ARG A 132 12.12 -40.87 -5.84
N TRP A 133 11.13 -39.98 -5.98
CA TRP A 133 10.76 -39.41 -7.26
C TRP A 133 11.74 -38.31 -7.71
N ILE A 134 12.37 -37.61 -6.74
CA ILE A 134 13.28 -36.48 -6.99
C ILE A 134 14.76 -36.92 -6.98
N SER A 135 15.13 -37.87 -6.13
CA SER A 135 16.50 -38.37 -6.02
C SER A 135 16.69 -39.58 -6.92
N ARG A 136 17.66 -39.53 -7.83
CA ARG A 136 18.07 -40.72 -8.57
C ARG A 136 18.58 -41.76 -7.57
N PRO A 137 18.05 -43.00 -7.53
CA PRO A 137 18.58 -44.02 -6.65
C PRO A 137 20.06 -44.27 -7.00
N LEU A 138 20.95 -44.02 -6.04
CA LEU A 138 22.32 -44.47 -6.17
C LEU A 138 22.28 -45.97 -6.34
N GLN A 139 22.75 -46.47 -7.48
CA GLN A 139 22.96 -47.92 -7.67
C GLN A 139 24.16 -48.34 -6.83
N LEU A 140 23.92 -48.65 -5.57
CA LEU A 140 24.96 -49.13 -4.65
C LEU A 140 25.10 -50.62 -4.79
N PRO A 141 26.33 -51.17 -4.67
CA PRO A 141 26.58 -52.59 -4.67
C PRO A 141 25.87 -53.25 -3.48
N LEU A 142 25.34 -54.45 -3.70
CA LEU A 142 24.62 -55.20 -2.66
C LEU A 142 25.55 -55.61 -1.53
N PHE A 143 25.06 -55.49 -0.29
CA PHE A 143 25.71 -56.05 0.89
C PHE A 143 25.24 -57.48 1.06
N ASN A 144 26.17 -58.44 0.90
CA ASN A 144 25.86 -59.88 1.06
C ASN A 144 26.20 -60.33 2.50
N ASP A 145 25.19 -60.72 3.26
CA ASP A 145 25.32 -61.18 4.65
C ASP A 145 25.39 -62.73 4.76
N SER A 146 25.51 -63.44 3.62
CA SER A 146 25.52 -64.89 3.61
C SER A 146 26.78 -65.47 4.23
N LEU A 147 26.64 -66.65 4.90
CA LEU A 147 27.75 -67.40 5.49
C LEU A 147 28.69 -68.01 4.44
N LYS A 148 28.23 -68.16 3.17
CA LYS A 148 29.05 -68.59 2.03
C LYS A 148 29.61 -67.35 1.33
N PHE A 149 30.67 -66.84 1.86
CA PHE A 149 31.29 -65.59 1.51
C PHE A 149 32.48 -65.80 0.57
N SER A 150 32.47 -65.10 -0.56
CA SER A 150 33.65 -65.02 -1.43
C SER A 150 34.29 -63.66 -1.25
N PHE A 151 35.62 -63.58 -1.05
CA PHE A 151 36.34 -62.29 -0.97
C PHE A 151 36.25 -61.47 -2.28
N ASN A 152 35.93 -62.13 -3.41
CA ASN A 152 35.68 -61.48 -4.70
C ASN A 152 34.46 -60.59 -4.68
N ASP A 153 33.52 -60.78 -3.74
CA ASP A 153 32.33 -59.95 -3.59
C ASP A 153 32.64 -58.59 -2.93
N TYR A 154 33.89 -58.44 -2.41
CA TYR A 154 34.32 -57.24 -1.69
C TYR A 154 35.65 -56.69 -2.28
N PRO A 155 35.56 -55.87 -3.34
CA PRO A 155 36.72 -55.22 -3.95
C PRO A 155 37.59 -54.47 -2.95
N GLU A 156 36.99 -53.94 -1.88
CA GLU A 156 37.69 -53.27 -0.80
C GLU A 156 38.66 -54.16 -0.03
N VAL A 157 38.28 -55.44 0.16
CA VAL A 157 39.16 -56.41 0.81
C VAL A 157 40.36 -56.75 -0.11
N ILE A 158 40.09 -56.91 -1.40
CA ILE A 158 41.15 -57.15 -2.40
C ILE A 158 42.18 -55.98 -2.40
N ALA A 159 41.70 -54.75 -2.33
CA ALA A 159 42.55 -53.57 -2.26
C ALA A 159 43.34 -53.49 -0.94
N ALA A 160 42.70 -53.86 0.18
CA ALA A 160 43.37 -53.90 1.48
C ALA A 160 44.46 -54.99 1.53
N LEU A 161 44.29 -56.13 0.89
CA LEU A 161 45.31 -57.14 0.75
C LEU A 161 46.51 -56.68 -0.13
N LYS A 162 46.32 -55.64 -0.97
CA LYS A 162 47.37 -54.95 -1.71
C LYS A 162 47.97 -53.79 -0.89
N GLY A 163 47.52 -53.53 0.33
CA GLY A 163 48.05 -52.52 1.23
C GLY A 163 47.36 -51.15 1.15
N ILE A 164 46.23 -51.04 0.44
CA ILE A 164 45.48 -49.80 0.24
C ILE A 164 44.24 -49.79 1.14
N ASN A 165 44.08 -48.76 1.96
CA ASN A 165 42.85 -48.58 2.72
C ASN A 165 41.73 -48.19 1.76
N THR A 166 40.57 -48.86 1.84
CA THR A 166 39.45 -48.62 0.95
C THR A 166 38.16 -48.58 1.72
N LYS A 167 37.20 -47.83 1.19
CA LYS A 167 35.86 -47.59 1.77
C LYS A 167 34.83 -47.93 0.72
N ALA A 168 33.73 -48.53 1.12
CA ALA A 168 32.61 -48.80 0.23
C ALA A 168 31.29 -48.51 0.92
N LEU A 169 30.37 -47.88 0.21
CA LEU A 169 28.98 -47.72 0.60
C LEU A 169 28.19 -48.83 -0.13
N ARG A 170 27.40 -49.59 0.61
CA ARG A 170 26.62 -50.72 0.10
C ARG A 170 25.17 -50.62 0.55
N GLN A 171 24.31 -51.39 -0.08
CA GLN A 171 22.90 -51.47 0.25
C GLN A 171 22.47 -52.91 0.44
N ASP A 172 21.69 -53.17 1.47
CA ASP A 172 21.04 -54.50 1.67
C ASP A 172 19.87 -54.68 0.70
N VAL A 173 19.38 -55.91 0.60
CA VAL A 173 18.19 -56.30 -0.20
C VAL A 173 16.97 -55.44 0.18
N ASN A 174 16.87 -55.04 1.44
CA ASN A 174 15.82 -54.19 1.97
C ASN A 174 16.05 -52.69 1.76
N GLY A 175 17.14 -52.29 1.05
CA GLY A 175 17.47 -50.88 0.82
C GLY A 175 18.21 -50.19 1.96
N LYS A 176 18.56 -50.89 3.06
CA LYS A 176 19.32 -50.32 4.18
C LYS A 176 20.78 -50.08 3.78
N LEU A 177 21.29 -48.95 4.19
CA LEU A 177 22.70 -48.58 3.93
C LEU A 177 23.65 -49.32 4.86
N PHE A 178 24.77 -49.74 4.33
CA PHE A 178 25.93 -50.32 5.04
C PHE A 178 27.19 -49.61 4.63
N LEU A 179 27.98 -49.19 5.60
CA LEU A 179 29.29 -48.62 5.40
C LEU A 179 30.32 -49.71 5.71
N SER A 180 31.26 -49.93 4.79
CA SER A 180 32.37 -50.88 4.95
C SER A 180 33.69 -50.20 4.75
N VAL A 181 34.67 -50.54 5.60
CA VAL A 181 36.06 -50.10 5.53
C VAL A 181 36.96 -51.30 5.62
N ALA A 182 37.81 -51.49 4.60
CA ALA A 182 38.81 -52.53 4.60
C ALA A 182 40.22 -51.96 4.85
N LEU A 183 40.91 -52.54 5.81
CA LEU A 183 42.24 -52.11 6.25
C LEU A 183 43.24 -53.26 6.23
N PRO A 184 44.46 -53.07 5.75
CA PRO A 184 45.53 -54.09 5.79
C PRO A 184 46.05 -54.28 7.21
N ILE A 185 46.30 -55.50 7.59
CA ILE A 185 47.03 -55.86 8.80
C ILE A 185 48.51 -56.00 8.38
N LYS A 186 49.33 -55.04 8.82
CA LYS A 186 50.76 -54.95 8.45
C LYS A 186 51.61 -55.26 9.67
N ASN A 187 52.58 -56.18 9.46
CA ASN A 187 53.66 -56.43 10.41
C ASN A 187 55.01 -56.13 9.75
N ILE A 188 55.73 -55.12 10.28
CA ILE A 188 57.00 -54.54 9.81
C ILE A 188 56.94 -54.08 8.35
N ARG A 189 56.96 -54.92 7.34
CA ARG A 189 56.86 -54.59 5.89
C ARG A 189 56.00 -55.60 5.12
N MET A 190 55.38 -56.55 5.80
CA MET A 190 54.60 -57.61 5.14
C MET A 190 53.13 -57.46 5.50
N ILE A 191 52.24 -57.62 4.51
CA ILE A 191 50.80 -57.70 4.71
C ILE A 191 50.49 -59.11 5.15
N ARG A 192 49.86 -59.29 6.30
CA ARG A 192 49.49 -60.60 6.86
C ARG A 192 48.03 -60.97 6.60
N GLY A 193 47.21 -59.99 6.33
CA GLY A 193 45.79 -60.14 6.07
C GLY A 193 45.08 -58.81 5.94
N ALA A 194 43.76 -58.84 5.97
CA ALA A 194 42.90 -57.65 5.97
C ALA A 194 41.78 -57.75 6.98
N ILE A 195 41.38 -56.63 7.55
CA ILE A 195 40.16 -56.53 8.36
C ILE A 195 39.12 -55.72 7.59
N LEU A 196 37.91 -56.25 7.50
CA LEU A 196 36.73 -55.56 6.97
C LEU A 196 35.83 -55.19 8.11
N LEU A 197 35.64 -53.92 8.37
CA LEU A 197 34.67 -53.40 9.32
C LEU A 197 33.44 -52.96 8.55
N SER A 198 32.27 -53.36 9.02
CA SER A 198 30.98 -52.93 8.46
C SER A 198 30.05 -52.47 9.57
N VAL A 199 29.33 -51.39 9.31
CA VAL A 199 28.35 -50.82 10.21
C VAL A 199 27.04 -50.56 9.46
N SER A 200 25.89 -50.79 10.13
CA SER A 200 24.60 -50.43 9.59
C SER A 200 24.46 -48.90 9.55
N GLY A 201 24.00 -48.38 8.43
CA GLY A 201 23.68 -46.98 8.26
C GLY A 201 22.39 -46.50 8.94
N GLU A 202 21.75 -47.37 9.75
CA GLU A 202 20.48 -47.08 10.40
C GLU A 202 20.51 -45.80 11.24
N LYS A 203 21.65 -45.53 11.89
CA LYS A 203 21.84 -44.28 12.64
C LYS A 203 21.84 -43.07 11.70
N ILE A 204 22.53 -43.17 10.56
CA ILE A 204 22.59 -42.10 9.54
C ILE A 204 21.19 -41.87 8.95
N GLU A 205 20.50 -42.95 8.59
CA GLU A 205 19.14 -42.88 8.05
C GLU A 205 18.18 -42.22 9.03
N LYS A 206 18.29 -42.54 10.32
CA LYS A 206 17.46 -41.92 11.37
C LYS A 206 17.78 -40.40 11.51
N GLU A 207 19.05 -40.03 11.58
CA GLU A 207 19.47 -38.62 11.67
C GLU A 207 19.03 -37.82 10.43
N LEU A 208 19.09 -38.43 9.24
CA LEU A 208 18.59 -37.80 8.02
C LEU A 208 17.07 -37.61 8.03
N LEU A 209 16.32 -38.63 8.47
CA LEU A 209 14.85 -38.52 8.59
C LEU A 209 14.43 -37.47 9.62
N ASP A 210 15.15 -37.37 10.74
CA ASP A 210 14.87 -36.34 11.73
C ASP A 210 15.17 -34.95 11.16
N LEU A 211 16.26 -34.78 10.40
CA LEU A 211 16.57 -33.53 9.71
C LEU A 211 15.53 -33.17 8.64
N GLU A 212 15.14 -34.15 7.80
CA GLU A 212 14.07 -33.94 6.81
C GLU A 212 12.78 -33.42 7.45
N PHE A 213 12.39 -34.02 8.58
CA PHE A 213 11.21 -33.62 9.31
C PHE A 213 11.32 -32.19 9.89
N GLU A 214 12.48 -31.82 10.44
CA GLU A 214 12.73 -30.45 10.91
C GLU A 214 12.71 -29.43 9.78
N LEU A 215 13.35 -29.73 8.66
CA LEU A 215 13.34 -28.87 7.46
C LEU A 215 11.93 -28.69 6.90
N PHE A 216 11.14 -29.76 6.90
CA PHE A 216 9.75 -29.71 6.45
C PHE A 216 8.88 -28.84 7.38
N LYS A 217 9.03 -28.98 8.69
CA LYS A 217 8.33 -28.10 9.66
C LYS A 217 8.67 -26.62 9.42
N ALA A 218 9.97 -26.34 9.25
CA ALA A 218 10.44 -24.99 8.98
C ALA A 218 9.85 -24.45 7.65
N PHE A 219 9.86 -25.28 6.59
CA PHE A 219 9.27 -24.92 5.30
C PHE A 219 7.77 -24.66 5.40
N GLY A 220 7.04 -25.54 6.11
CA GLY A 220 5.60 -25.40 6.34
C GLY A 220 5.26 -24.11 7.11
N LEU A 221 6.06 -23.76 8.12
CA LEU A 221 5.91 -22.50 8.86
C LEU A 221 6.13 -21.28 7.96
N ILE A 222 7.19 -21.30 7.16
CA ILE A 222 7.50 -20.21 6.22
C ILE A 222 6.38 -20.07 5.17
N LEU A 223 5.91 -21.18 4.63
CA LEU A 223 4.81 -21.21 3.66
C LEU A 223 3.52 -20.64 4.27
N PHE A 224 3.17 -21.09 5.48
CA PHE A 224 2.01 -20.55 6.19
C PHE A 224 2.12 -19.05 6.47
N ALA A 225 3.29 -18.61 6.94
CA ALA A 225 3.55 -17.20 7.21
C ALA A 225 3.46 -16.34 5.94
N THR A 226 4.02 -16.80 4.83
CA THR A 226 3.99 -16.09 3.55
C THR A 226 2.59 -16.02 2.95
N LEU A 227 1.81 -17.10 3.02
CA LEU A 227 0.42 -17.11 2.58
C LEU A 227 -0.45 -16.19 3.43
N SER A 228 -0.29 -16.26 4.77
CA SER A 228 -1.01 -15.38 5.70
C SER A 228 -0.67 -13.91 5.48
N LEU A 229 0.60 -13.59 5.29
CA LEU A 229 1.05 -12.24 4.98
C LEU A 229 0.52 -11.77 3.62
N GLY A 230 0.55 -12.62 2.60
CA GLY A 230 0.00 -12.31 1.27
C GLY A 230 -1.49 -12.03 1.31
N PHE A 231 -2.26 -12.83 2.06
CA PHE A 231 -3.69 -12.62 2.28
C PHE A 231 -3.95 -11.30 3.04
N TYR A 232 -3.20 -11.06 4.11
CA TYR A 232 -3.30 -9.82 4.89
C TYR A 232 -3.01 -8.58 4.03
N LEU A 233 -1.91 -8.56 3.27
CA LEU A 233 -1.55 -7.45 2.38
C LEU A 233 -2.57 -7.26 1.26
N GLY A 234 -3.08 -8.35 0.69
CA GLY A 234 -4.14 -8.31 -0.31
C GLY A 234 -5.40 -7.61 0.20
N LYS A 235 -5.86 -7.97 1.39
CA LYS A 235 -7.05 -7.39 2.01
C LYS A 235 -6.81 -5.99 2.59
N SER A 236 -5.62 -5.75 3.18
CA SER A 236 -5.32 -4.49 3.87
C SER A 236 -4.88 -3.37 2.93
N ILE A 237 -4.19 -3.70 1.83
CA ILE A 237 -3.60 -2.69 0.94
C ILE A 237 -4.23 -2.75 -0.46
N THR A 238 -4.19 -3.94 -1.09
CA THR A 238 -4.56 -4.04 -2.50
C THR A 238 -6.05 -3.81 -2.74
N ALA A 239 -6.92 -4.44 -1.97
CA ALA A 239 -8.36 -4.32 -2.15
C ALA A 239 -8.87 -2.87 -1.96
N PRO A 240 -8.44 -2.10 -0.92
CA PRO A 240 -8.81 -0.70 -0.77
C PRO A 240 -8.33 0.19 -1.93
N ILE A 241 -7.09 0.00 -2.41
CA ILE A 241 -6.56 0.80 -3.53
C ILE A 241 -7.34 0.52 -4.82
N VAL A 242 -7.65 -0.74 -5.11
CA VAL A 242 -8.46 -1.12 -6.28
C VAL A 242 -9.86 -0.52 -6.20
N ARG A 243 -10.47 -0.50 -4.99
CA ARG A 243 -11.77 0.15 -4.79
C ARG A 243 -11.72 1.65 -5.05
N LEU A 244 -10.68 2.34 -4.52
CA LEU A 244 -10.49 3.78 -4.79
C LEU A 244 -10.29 4.06 -6.28
N ALA A 245 -9.50 3.23 -6.98
CA ALA A 245 -9.30 3.35 -8.42
C ALA A 245 -10.62 3.17 -9.20
N ASN A 246 -11.40 2.13 -8.85
CA ASN A 246 -12.69 1.89 -9.50
C ASN A 246 -13.70 3.03 -9.24
N GLU A 247 -13.68 3.66 -8.06
CA GLU A 247 -14.52 4.84 -7.80
C GLU A 247 -14.03 6.07 -8.59
N ALA A 248 -12.71 6.23 -8.75
CA ALA A 248 -12.15 7.28 -9.60
C ALA A 248 -12.58 7.11 -11.07
N ASP A 249 -12.53 5.88 -11.60
CA ASP A 249 -12.95 5.58 -12.96
C ASP A 249 -14.45 5.86 -13.19
N LYS A 250 -15.31 5.55 -12.19
CA LYS A 250 -16.75 5.86 -12.26
C LYS A 250 -17.02 7.37 -12.35
N ILE A 251 -16.19 8.19 -11.70
CA ILE A 251 -16.28 9.65 -11.78
C ILE A 251 -15.86 10.13 -13.18
N ALA A 252 -14.76 9.59 -13.70
CA ALA A 252 -14.26 9.94 -15.03
C ALA A 252 -15.27 9.62 -16.15
N ASP A 253 -15.99 8.51 -16.00
CA ASP A 253 -17.02 8.07 -16.96
C ASP A 253 -18.34 8.86 -16.88
N ASN A 254 -18.44 9.91 -16.07
CA ASN A 254 -19.66 10.73 -15.88
C ASN A 254 -20.93 9.96 -15.48
N LYS A 255 -20.82 8.70 -15.06
CA LYS A 255 -21.98 7.84 -14.83
C LYS A 255 -22.68 8.12 -13.51
N ILE A 256 -22.02 8.66 -12.50
CA ILE A 256 -22.67 8.97 -11.21
C ILE A 256 -21.88 10.07 -10.49
N LEU A 257 -22.29 11.31 -10.63
CA LEU A 257 -21.85 12.43 -9.79
C LEU A 257 -22.62 12.47 -8.45
N LYS A 258 -23.02 11.32 -7.91
CA LYS A 258 -23.57 11.24 -6.55
C LYS A 258 -22.42 11.25 -5.56
N THR A 259 -22.59 12.00 -4.48
CA THR A 259 -21.68 12.10 -3.34
C THR A 259 -21.02 10.74 -3.05
N ILE A 260 -19.71 10.65 -3.28
CA ILE A 260 -18.95 9.44 -2.99
C ILE A 260 -18.90 9.31 -1.48
N ASN A 261 -19.75 8.47 -0.96
CA ASN A 261 -19.72 8.13 0.45
C ASN A 261 -18.88 6.86 0.60
N LEU A 262 -17.62 7.02 1.03
CA LEU A 262 -16.69 5.94 1.33
C LEU A 262 -16.67 5.70 2.86
N PRO A 263 -17.74 5.14 3.46
CA PRO A 263 -17.86 5.01 4.91
C PRO A 263 -16.76 4.13 5.51
N GLU A 264 -16.30 3.13 4.76
CA GLU A 264 -15.27 2.19 5.20
C GLU A 264 -13.91 2.86 5.45
N PHE A 265 -13.63 3.98 4.76
CA PHE A 265 -12.37 4.72 4.90
C PHE A 265 -12.41 5.81 5.98
N LYS A 266 -13.59 6.17 6.49
CA LYS A 266 -13.71 7.21 7.53
C LYS A 266 -13.07 6.80 8.86
N ILE A 267 -13.04 5.50 9.15
CA ILE A 267 -12.52 4.94 10.40
C ILE A 267 -11.01 4.65 10.30
N ARG A 268 -10.48 4.60 9.08
CA ARG A 268 -9.10 4.23 8.82
C ARG A 268 -8.14 5.39 9.14
N LYS A 269 -7.10 5.10 9.96
CA LYS A 269 -6.14 6.11 10.45
C LYS A 269 -4.75 6.01 9.80
N ASP A 270 -4.62 5.21 8.74
CA ASP A 270 -3.37 5.04 7.99
C ASP A 270 -3.34 5.92 6.73
N GLU A 271 -2.25 5.83 5.95
CA GLU A 271 -1.99 6.61 4.74
C GLU A 271 -3.06 6.38 3.66
N ILE A 272 -3.64 5.18 3.61
CA ILE A 272 -4.74 4.86 2.68
C ILE A 272 -6.02 5.58 3.12
N GLY A 273 -6.25 5.69 4.43
CA GLY A 273 -7.33 6.49 4.98
C GLY A 273 -7.17 7.98 4.68
N ASP A 274 -5.94 8.52 4.80
CA ASP A 274 -5.63 9.91 4.44
C ASP A 274 -5.84 10.17 2.95
N LEU A 275 -5.37 9.26 2.10
CA LEU A 275 -5.60 9.32 0.65
C LEU A 275 -7.09 9.34 0.31
N ALA A 276 -7.88 8.45 0.92
CA ALA A 276 -9.31 8.38 0.69
C ALA A 276 -10.04 9.66 1.15
N ARG A 277 -9.64 10.26 2.28
CA ARG A 277 -10.17 11.54 2.77
C ARG A 277 -9.85 12.68 1.80
N SER A 278 -8.60 12.75 1.34
CA SER A 278 -8.16 13.76 0.36
C SER A 278 -8.88 13.61 -0.97
N PHE A 279 -9.05 12.38 -1.44
CA PHE A 279 -9.82 12.06 -2.64
C PHE A 279 -11.29 12.46 -2.50
N SER A 280 -11.92 12.12 -1.36
CA SER A 280 -13.31 12.51 -1.07
C SER A 280 -13.48 14.03 -0.99
N LYS A 281 -12.52 14.75 -0.41
CA LYS A 281 -12.53 16.22 -0.38
C LYS A 281 -12.47 16.80 -1.79
N MET A 282 -11.53 16.31 -2.61
CA MET A 282 -11.36 16.76 -4.00
C MET A 282 -12.62 16.51 -4.84
N THR A 283 -13.22 15.33 -4.71
CA THR A 283 -14.45 14.99 -5.47
C THR A 283 -15.66 15.79 -5.05
N ASN A 284 -15.82 16.06 -3.74
CA ASN A 284 -16.89 16.93 -3.23
C ASN A 284 -16.72 18.37 -3.71
N GLU A 285 -15.49 18.87 -3.76
CA GLU A 285 -15.19 20.21 -4.28
C GLU A 285 -15.46 20.30 -5.78
N LEU A 286 -15.08 19.28 -6.54
CA LEU A 286 -15.39 19.18 -7.97
C LEU A 286 -16.90 19.16 -8.22
N GLN A 287 -17.64 18.35 -7.45
CA GLN A 287 -19.10 18.28 -7.51
C GLN A 287 -19.74 19.65 -7.22
N SER A 288 -19.28 20.32 -6.18
CA SER A 288 -19.76 21.65 -5.83
C SER A 288 -19.53 22.66 -6.96
N ARG A 289 -18.38 22.57 -7.64
CA ARG A 289 -18.09 23.44 -8.81
C ARG A 289 -18.98 23.10 -10.00
N ILE A 290 -19.24 21.83 -10.27
CA ILE A 290 -20.13 21.43 -11.37
C ILE A 290 -21.57 21.91 -11.10
N ASN A 291 -22.09 21.69 -9.89
CA ASN A 291 -23.41 22.18 -9.51
C ASN A 291 -23.49 23.70 -9.65
N TYR A 292 -22.46 24.41 -9.15
CA TYR A 292 -22.37 25.86 -9.28
C TYR A 292 -22.41 26.34 -10.75
N ILE A 293 -21.69 25.67 -11.66
CA ILE A 293 -21.69 25.99 -13.09
C ILE A 293 -23.09 25.69 -13.69
N SER A 294 -23.69 24.57 -13.33
CA SER A 294 -25.02 24.17 -13.80
C SER A 294 -26.09 25.20 -13.41
N ASP A 295 -26.12 25.57 -12.11
CA ASP A 295 -27.06 26.57 -11.59
C ASP A 295 -26.83 27.93 -12.28
N PHE A 296 -25.56 28.33 -12.41
CA PHE A 296 -25.20 29.56 -13.12
C PHE A 296 -25.68 29.57 -14.57
N THR A 297 -25.50 28.46 -15.29
CA THR A 297 -25.93 28.37 -16.69
C THR A 297 -27.46 28.43 -16.81
N ALA A 298 -28.19 27.80 -15.87
CA ALA A 298 -29.64 27.87 -15.81
C ALA A 298 -30.13 29.31 -15.55
N ASP A 299 -29.51 29.97 -14.57
CA ASP A 299 -29.86 31.38 -14.23
C ASP A 299 -29.59 32.32 -15.40
N VAL A 300 -28.43 32.20 -16.08
CA VAL A 300 -28.10 32.98 -17.29
C VAL A 300 -29.13 32.77 -18.39
N ALA A 301 -29.51 31.49 -18.64
CA ALA A 301 -30.50 31.17 -19.67
C ALA A 301 -31.86 31.82 -19.38
N HIS A 302 -32.29 31.81 -18.12
CA HIS A 302 -33.54 32.46 -17.68
C HIS A 302 -33.49 33.98 -17.82
N GLU A 303 -32.39 34.63 -17.41
CA GLU A 303 -32.23 36.10 -17.48
C GLU A 303 -32.04 36.63 -18.89
N LEU A 304 -31.48 35.82 -19.83
CA LEU A 304 -31.42 36.17 -21.25
C LEU A 304 -32.78 35.95 -21.96
N LYS A 305 -33.53 34.90 -21.58
CA LYS A 305 -34.84 34.61 -22.18
C LYS A 305 -35.87 35.71 -21.94
N ASN A 306 -35.81 36.36 -20.79
CA ASN A 306 -36.76 37.41 -20.41
C ASN A 306 -36.74 38.64 -21.37
N PRO A 307 -35.60 39.34 -21.58
CA PRO A 307 -35.52 40.44 -22.50
C PRO A 307 -35.73 40.04 -23.97
N ILE A 308 -35.29 38.81 -24.37
CA ILE A 308 -35.52 38.32 -25.73
C ILE A 308 -37.01 38.12 -25.99
N THR A 309 -37.78 37.61 -24.99
CA THR A 309 -39.24 37.48 -25.12
C THR A 309 -39.93 38.82 -25.18
N SER A 310 -39.50 39.81 -24.39
CA SER A 310 -39.98 41.19 -24.44
C SER A 310 -39.71 41.87 -25.78
N LEU A 311 -38.46 41.74 -26.28
CA LEU A 311 -38.06 42.23 -27.62
C LEU A 311 -38.97 41.64 -28.73
N ARG A 312 -39.18 40.31 -28.70
CA ARG A 312 -40.04 39.65 -29.65
C ARG A 312 -41.46 40.17 -29.62
N SER A 313 -42.07 40.28 -28.42
CA SER A 313 -43.42 40.80 -28.21
C SER A 313 -43.53 42.26 -28.70
N ALA A 314 -42.58 43.13 -28.34
CA ALA A 314 -42.55 44.52 -28.77
C ALA A 314 -42.42 44.60 -30.32
N SER A 315 -41.57 43.80 -30.91
CA SER A 315 -41.37 43.74 -32.39
C SER A 315 -42.63 43.28 -33.12
N GLU A 316 -43.33 42.24 -32.62
CA GLU A 316 -44.58 41.74 -33.20
C GLU A 316 -45.73 42.73 -33.07
N THR A 317 -45.70 43.56 -32.01
CA THR A 317 -46.74 44.54 -31.72
C THR A 317 -46.56 45.83 -32.53
N ILE A 318 -45.33 46.28 -32.76
CA ILE A 318 -45.01 47.52 -33.48
C ILE A 318 -45.65 47.55 -34.87
N GLY A 319 -45.66 46.40 -35.56
CA GLY A 319 -46.27 46.28 -36.92
C GLY A 319 -47.80 46.40 -36.94
N LYS A 320 -48.44 46.29 -35.80
CA LYS A 320 -49.92 46.29 -35.68
C LYS A 320 -50.47 47.65 -35.17
N ILE A 321 -49.64 48.49 -34.59
CA ILE A 321 -50.06 49.79 -34.00
C ILE A 321 -49.84 50.89 -35.03
N LYS A 322 -50.88 51.76 -35.19
CA LYS A 322 -50.86 52.95 -36.06
C LYS A 322 -50.49 54.24 -35.31
N ASP A 323 -50.59 54.27 -33.99
CA ASP A 323 -50.25 55.45 -33.18
C ASP A 323 -48.72 55.60 -33.05
N LEU A 324 -48.24 56.72 -33.54
CA LEU A 324 -46.82 57.12 -33.52
C LEU A 324 -46.24 57.24 -32.07
N LYS A 325 -47.06 57.60 -31.12
CA LYS A 325 -46.65 57.73 -29.70
C LYS A 325 -46.44 56.34 -29.07
N GLU A 326 -47.30 55.42 -29.35
CA GLU A 326 -47.20 54.02 -28.88
C GLU A 326 -46.04 53.29 -29.59
N GLN A 327 -45.83 53.52 -30.89
CA GLN A 327 -44.68 52.99 -31.61
C GLN A 327 -43.35 53.48 -31.00
N LYS A 328 -43.27 54.80 -30.67
CA LYS A 328 -42.07 55.34 -29.99
C LYS A 328 -41.82 54.72 -28.63
N ASN A 329 -42.88 54.40 -27.88
CA ASN A 329 -42.76 53.74 -26.60
C ASN A 329 -42.23 52.30 -26.75
N LEU A 330 -42.72 51.55 -27.75
CA LEU A 330 -42.26 50.19 -28.03
C LEU A 330 -40.79 50.20 -28.52
N ILE A 331 -40.38 51.14 -29.36
CA ILE A 331 -38.96 51.32 -29.76
C ILE A 331 -38.09 51.57 -28.54
N LYS A 332 -38.55 52.37 -27.59
CA LYS A 332 -37.84 52.63 -26.34
C LYS A 332 -37.69 51.37 -25.46
N VAL A 333 -38.73 50.49 -25.42
CA VAL A 333 -38.65 49.20 -24.76
C VAL A 333 -37.59 48.31 -25.41
N ILE A 334 -37.61 48.22 -26.76
CA ILE A 334 -36.62 47.47 -27.51
C ILE A 334 -35.19 47.96 -27.23
N GLN A 335 -34.98 49.29 -27.28
CA GLN A 335 -33.65 49.88 -26.98
C GLN A 335 -33.20 49.57 -25.56
N ASN A 336 -34.07 49.64 -24.59
CA ASN A 336 -33.78 49.33 -23.19
C ASN A 336 -33.41 47.84 -23.01
N ASP A 337 -34.14 46.92 -23.66
CA ASP A 337 -33.88 45.49 -23.58
C ASP A 337 -32.56 45.11 -24.27
N VAL A 338 -32.22 45.72 -25.39
CA VAL A 338 -30.90 45.56 -26.03
C VAL A 338 -29.78 46.01 -25.09
N GLN A 339 -29.92 47.20 -24.49
CA GLN A 339 -28.93 47.68 -23.50
C GLN A 339 -28.84 46.80 -22.26
N ARG A 340 -29.94 46.17 -21.87
CA ARG A 340 -29.96 45.19 -20.78
C ARG A 340 -29.18 43.91 -21.14
N ILE A 341 -29.38 43.39 -22.36
CA ILE A 341 -28.65 42.21 -22.84
C ILE A 341 -27.16 42.50 -22.90
N ASP A 342 -26.74 43.65 -23.45
CA ASP A 342 -25.33 44.05 -23.51
C ASP A 342 -24.67 44.08 -22.12
N ARG A 343 -25.37 44.65 -21.14
CA ARG A 343 -24.88 44.67 -19.75
C ARG A 343 -24.80 43.27 -19.13
N LEU A 344 -25.83 42.43 -19.32
CA LEU A 344 -25.83 41.05 -18.85
C LEU A 344 -24.64 40.26 -19.42
N ILE A 345 -24.35 40.38 -20.72
CA ILE A 345 -23.22 39.74 -21.38
C ILE A 345 -21.89 40.19 -20.77
N ASN A 346 -21.74 41.50 -20.55
CA ASN A 346 -20.53 42.08 -19.94
C ASN A 346 -20.36 41.60 -18.50
N ASP A 347 -21.44 41.58 -17.71
CA ASP A 347 -21.40 41.13 -16.32
C ASP A 347 -21.14 39.64 -16.21
N ILE A 348 -21.74 38.79 -17.07
CA ILE A 348 -21.45 37.35 -17.17
C ILE A 348 -19.97 37.13 -17.54
N SER A 349 -19.46 37.86 -18.52
CA SER A 349 -18.07 37.77 -18.92
C SER A 349 -17.11 38.19 -17.79
N ALA A 350 -17.45 39.23 -17.05
CA ALA A 350 -16.70 39.68 -15.88
C ALA A 350 -16.74 38.63 -14.74
N ALA A 351 -17.92 38.07 -14.46
CA ALA A 351 -18.08 37.04 -13.44
C ALA A 351 -17.32 35.74 -13.78
N SER A 352 -17.36 35.31 -15.05
CA SER A 352 -16.64 34.11 -15.53
C SER A 352 -15.11 34.28 -15.46
N ARG A 353 -14.60 35.47 -15.74
CA ARG A 353 -13.14 35.76 -15.62
C ARG A 353 -12.69 35.89 -14.17
N LEU A 354 -13.58 36.34 -13.30
CA LEU A 354 -13.25 36.63 -11.90
C LEU A 354 -12.70 35.36 -11.20
N ASP A 355 -13.33 34.21 -11.36
CA ASP A 355 -12.87 32.94 -10.75
C ASP A 355 -11.47 32.55 -11.23
N ALA A 356 -11.16 32.74 -12.51
CA ALA A 356 -9.86 32.43 -13.09
C ALA A 356 -8.77 33.43 -12.68
N GLU A 357 -9.15 34.70 -12.53
CA GLU A 357 -8.23 35.74 -12.17
C GLU A 357 -7.94 35.77 -10.66
N LEU A 358 -8.94 35.56 -9.79
CA LEU A 358 -8.76 35.55 -8.33
C LEU A 358 -7.72 34.53 -7.86
N SER A 359 -7.51 33.44 -8.62
CA SER A 359 -6.48 32.43 -8.31
C SER A 359 -5.05 32.80 -8.74
N ARG A 360 -4.88 33.90 -9.54
CA ARG A 360 -3.60 34.30 -10.13
C ARG A 360 -3.17 35.75 -9.80
N ILE A 361 -3.99 36.48 -9.03
CA ILE A 361 -3.80 37.89 -8.76
C ILE A 361 -2.67 38.10 -7.75
N GLU A 362 -1.74 39.00 -8.07
CA GLU A 362 -0.80 39.56 -7.10
C GLU A 362 -1.53 40.41 -6.07
N MET A 363 -1.40 40.02 -4.82
CA MET A 363 -1.95 40.74 -3.68
C MET A 363 -0.95 41.78 -3.21
N THR A 364 -1.34 43.06 -3.23
CA THR A 364 -0.51 44.20 -2.83
C THR A 364 -1.09 44.88 -1.60
N LYS A 365 -0.27 45.74 -0.97
CA LYS A 365 -0.71 46.60 0.14
C LYS A 365 -1.48 47.78 -0.40
N ILE A 366 -2.74 47.93 -0.03
CA ILE A 366 -3.67 48.95 -0.54
C ILE A 366 -4.10 49.88 0.59
N ASN A 367 -4.08 51.21 0.35
CA ASN A 367 -4.69 52.18 1.25
C ASN A 367 -6.16 52.40 0.86
N LEU A 368 -7.07 51.87 1.65
CA LEU A 368 -8.51 51.96 1.39
C LEU A 368 -9.07 53.38 1.42
N VAL A 369 -8.45 54.29 2.20
CA VAL A 369 -8.88 55.70 2.23
C VAL A 369 -8.56 56.41 0.91
N GLN A 370 -7.37 56.17 0.35
CA GLN A 370 -7.00 56.74 -0.96
C GLN A 370 -7.89 56.18 -2.07
N LEU A 371 -8.12 54.87 -2.09
CA LEU A 371 -9.00 54.21 -3.03
C LEU A 371 -10.42 54.78 -2.99
N LEU A 372 -11.04 54.85 -1.80
CA LEU A 372 -12.39 55.38 -1.62
C LEU A 372 -12.48 56.85 -2.00
N ASN A 373 -11.50 57.68 -1.62
CA ASN A 373 -11.47 59.08 -2.03
C ASN A 373 -11.45 59.24 -3.55
N THR A 374 -10.66 58.43 -4.26
CA THR A 374 -10.58 58.45 -5.74
C THR A 374 -11.93 58.07 -6.35
N LEU A 375 -12.55 56.99 -5.90
CA LEU A 375 -13.86 56.54 -6.37
C LEU A 375 -14.96 57.60 -6.12
N ILE A 376 -14.98 58.17 -4.93
CA ILE A 376 -15.94 59.22 -4.56
C ILE A 376 -15.81 60.45 -5.45
N LYS A 377 -14.57 60.92 -5.72
CA LYS A 377 -14.32 62.05 -6.63
C LYS A 377 -14.84 61.77 -8.05
N ILE A 378 -14.57 60.57 -8.59
CA ILE A 378 -15.04 60.17 -9.92
C ILE A 378 -16.58 60.16 -9.96
N ARG A 379 -17.21 59.56 -8.95
CA ARG A 379 -18.67 59.43 -8.91
C ARG A 379 -19.39 60.75 -8.59
N ALA A 380 -18.81 61.61 -7.78
CA ALA A 380 -19.40 62.91 -7.45
C ALA A 380 -19.68 63.83 -8.67
N THR A 381 -18.93 63.63 -9.77
CA THR A 381 -19.13 64.40 -11.03
C THR A 381 -20.30 63.86 -11.86
N THR A 382 -20.71 62.62 -11.66
CA THR A 382 -21.71 61.92 -12.49
C THR A 382 -23.05 61.70 -11.80
N VAL A 383 -23.11 61.77 -10.44
CA VAL A 383 -24.31 61.42 -9.67
C VAL A 383 -25.03 62.67 -9.17
N LYS A 384 -26.39 62.53 -8.99
CA LYS A 384 -27.28 63.61 -8.51
C LYS A 384 -27.43 63.62 -6.98
N CYS A 385 -26.74 62.71 -6.26
CA CYS A 385 -26.75 62.58 -4.80
C CYS A 385 -25.47 63.17 -4.21
N LYS A 386 -25.52 63.61 -2.94
CA LYS A 386 -24.33 64.04 -2.20
C LYS A 386 -23.67 62.86 -1.51
N ILE A 387 -22.36 62.60 -1.76
CA ILE A 387 -21.63 61.55 -1.07
C ILE A 387 -20.81 62.19 0.06
N LYS A 388 -21.02 61.74 1.31
CA LYS A 388 -20.24 62.12 2.48
C LYS A 388 -19.35 61.01 2.91
N PHE A 389 -18.06 61.30 3.11
CA PHE A 389 -17.05 60.33 3.53
C PHE A 389 -16.58 60.63 4.95
N PHE A 390 -16.81 59.69 5.87
CA PHE A 390 -16.39 59.79 7.25
C PHE A 390 -15.25 58.80 7.51
N LYS A 391 -14.14 59.30 8.03
CA LYS A 391 -12.95 58.57 8.34
C LYS A 391 -12.38 59.04 9.66
N GLU A 392 -11.92 58.09 10.50
CA GLU A 392 -11.24 58.41 11.77
C GLU A 392 -9.73 58.63 11.53
N ASN A 393 -9.12 57.86 10.63
CA ASN A 393 -7.73 57.94 10.24
C ASN A 393 -7.54 58.13 8.73
N ASN A 394 -6.37 58.59 8.33
CA ASN A 394 -6.03 58.76 6.92
C ASN A 394 -5.45 57.48 6.27
N GLU A 395 -5.14 56.47 7.07
CA GLU A 395 -4.49 55.24 6.60
C GLU A 395 -5.16 54.01 7.16
N TYR A 396 -5.68 53.20 6.25
CA TYR A 396 -6.22 51.87 6.52
C TYR A 396 -5.71 50.94 5.43
N PHE A 397 -4.81 50.02 5.81
CA PHE A 397 -4.16 49.12 4.86
C PHE A 397 -4.74 47.72 4.90
N VAL A 398 -4.96 47.16 3.72
CA VAL A 398 -5.32 45.76 3.50
C VAL A 398 -4.41 45.15 2.44
N ILE A 399 -4.31 43.82 2.44
CA ILE A 399 -3.67 43.07 1.35
C ILE A 399 -4.75 42.69 0.35
N GLY A 400 -4.58 43.04 -0.91
CA GLY A 400 -5.57 42.75 -1.92
C GLY A 400 -5.16 43.21 -3.33
N ASN A 401 -6.12 43.08 -4.25
CA ASN A 401 -6.01 43.65 -5.59
C ASN A 401 -6.82 44.94 -5.66
N GLU A 402 -6.14 46.06 -5.96
CA GLU A 402 -6.74 47.42 -5.96
C GLU A 402 -7.93 47.52 -6.92
N ASN A 403 -7.80 47.01 -8.15
CA ASN A 403 -8.86 47.07 -9.15
C ASN A 403 -10.11 46.29 -8.72
N ARG A 404 -9.95 45.15 -8.08
CA ARG A 404 -11.07 44.31 -7.61
C ARG A 404 -11.76 44.94 -6.39
N ILE A 405 -10.99 45.45 -5.44
CA ILE A 405 -11.56 46.17 -4.30
C ILE A 405 -12.27 47.48 -4.77
N ALA A 406 -11.69 48.19 -5.75
CA ALA A 406 -12.33 49.33 -6.38
C ALA A 406 -13.67 48.96 -7.02
N GLN A 407 -13.73 47.83 -7.73
CA GLN A 407 -14.96 47.29 -8.33
C GLN A 407 -16.05 47.02 -7.28
N VAL A 408 -15.69 46.47 -6.12
CA VAL A 408 -16.63 46.27 -5.00
C VAL A 408 -17.27 47.61 -4.59
N PHE A 409 -16.44 48.60 -4.25
CA PHE A 409 -16.97 49.85 -3.73
C PHE A 409 -17.68 50.66 -4.82
N ASP A 410 -17.25 50.54 -6.06
CA ASP A 410 -17.97 51.16 -7.19
C ASP A 410 -19.39 50.55 -7.34
N ASN A 411 -19.52 49.22 -7.26
CA ASN A 411 -20.81 48.56 -7.28
C ASN A 411 -21.70 48.95 -6.09
N LEU A 412 -21.13 49.02 -4.87
CA LEU A 412 -21.89 49.41 -3.68
C LEU A 412 -22.35 50.86 -3.75
N ILE A 413 -21.52 51.80 -4.18
CA ILE A 413 -21.87 53.22 -4.36
C ILE A 413 -22.92 53.34 -5.45
N GLN A 414 -22.79 52.64 -6.57
CA GLN A 414 -23.75 52.68 -7.67
C GLN A 414 -25.13 52.17 -7.23
N ASN A 415 -25.17 51.11 -6.44
CA ASN A 415 -26.41 50.60 -5.86
C ASN A 415 -27.04 51.63 -4.90
N ALA A 416 -26.26 52.20 -3.98
CA ALA A 416 -26.76 53.26 -3.07
C ALA A 416 -27.33 54.47 -3.83
N VAL A 417 -26.65 54.90 -4.90
CA VAL A 417 -27.13 56.01 -5.78
C VAL A 417 -28.45 55.63 -6.45
N SER A 418 -28.57 54.42 -6.96
CA SER A 418 -29.76 54.04 -7.74
C SER A 418 -31.04 53.94 -6.90
N PHE A 419 -30.89 53.63 -5.61
CA PHE A 419 -32.04 53.53 -4.66
C PHE A 419 -32.31 54.87 -3.92
N SER A 420 -31.42 55.88 -4.05
CA SER A 420 -31.59 57.15 -3.39
C SER A 420 -32.32 58.17 -4.28
N LYS A 421 -33.11 59.05 -3.66
CA LYS A 421 -33.79 60.16 -4.37
C LYS A 421 -32.78 61.26 -4.75
N LYS A 422 -33.16 62.09 -5.70
CA LYS A 422 -32.39 63.29 -6.09
C LYS A 422 -32.19 64.18 -4.84
N ASN A 423 -30.91 64.54 -4.56
CA ASN A 423 -30.43 65.31 -3.41
C ASN A 423 -30.30 64.52 -2.08
N ASP A 424 -30.59 63.24 -2.03
CA ASP A 424 -30.27 62.44 -0.86
C ASP A 424 -28.75 62.37 -0.59
N VAL A 425 -28.41 61.98 0.64
CA VAL A 425 -27.02 61.86 1.07
C VAL A 425 -26.66 60.40 1.19
N ILE A 426 -25.58 59.98 0.58
CA ILE A 426 -24.97 58.66 0.77
C ILE A 426 -23.81 58.81 1.74
N ASN A 427 -23.81 58.05 2.82
CA ASN A 427 -22.73 58.09 3.79
C ASN A 427 -21.82 56.88 3.61
N ILE A 428 -20.52 57.13 3.44
CA ILE A 428 -19.50 56.12 3.46
C ILE A 428 -18.69 56.31 4.74
N ARG A 429 -18.60 55.29 5.59
CA ARG A 429 -17.84 55.34 6.84
C ARG A 429 -16.77 54.28 6.84
N ILE A 430 -15.54 54.60 7.22
CA ILE A 430 -14.45 53.68 7.44
C ILE A 430 -14.01 53.80 8.90
N GLN A 431 -13.97 52.66 9.58
CA GLN A 431 -13.53 52.55 10.96
C GLN A 431 -12.75 51.23 11.16
N SER A 432 -11.93 51.16 12.19
CA SER A 432 -11.22 49.90 12.49
C SER A 432 -11.37 49.52 13.95
N ASN A 433 -11.35 48.21 14.18
CA ASN A 433 -11.10 47.63 15.49
C ASN A 433 -9.73 46.96 15.50
N PHE A 434 -9.39 46.22 16.61
CA PHE A 434 -8.08 45.59 16.78
C PHE A 434 -7.69 44.63 15.63
N LYS A 435 -8.64 44.01 14.96
CA LYS A 435 -8.39 42.93 13.97
C LYS A 435 -8.90 43.25 12.57
N ASN A 436 -9.88 44.16 12.45
CA ASN A 436 -10.63 44.32 11.22
C ASN A 436 -10.79 45.80 10.87
N ILE A 437 -10.86 46.07 9.58
CA ILE A 437 -11.30 47.32 8.99
C ILE A 437 -12.72 47.13 8.51
N ILE A 438 -13.62 48.01 8.91
CA ILE A 438 -15.05 47.95 8.63
C ILE A 438 -15.39 49.17 7.75
N ILE A 439 -16.03 48.94 6.61
CA ILE A 439 -16.52 49.99 5.76
C ILE A 439 -18.04 49.84 5.62
N LEU A 440 -18.77 50.90 5.86
CA LEU A 440 -20.20 50.99 5.78
C LEU A 440 -20.58 51.91 4.62
N VAL A 441 -21.42 51.42 3.71
CA VAL A 441 -22.05 52.23 2.67
C VAL A 441 -23.54 52.32 3.03
N GLU A 442 -23.99 53.53 3.34
CA GLU A 442 -25.35 53.81 3.85
C GLU A 442 -26.09 54.69 2.87
N ASP A 443 -27.31 54.28 2.51
CA ASP A 443 -28.25 55.07 1.72
C ASP A 443 -29.53 55.39 2.56
N TYR A 444 -30.35 56.25 2.00
CA TYR A 444 -31.65 56.63 2.55
C TYR A 444 -32.81 56.24 1.62
N GLY A 445 -32.59 55.15 0.88
CA GLY A 445 -33.61 54.54 0.02
C GLY A 445 -34.68 53.78 0.77
N PRO A 446 -35.47 52.97 0.07
CA PRO A 446 -36.54 52.16 0.68
C PRO A 446 -36.05 51.01 1.56
N GLY A 447 -34.75 50.75 1.55
CA GLY A 447 -34.14 49.56 2.19
C GLY A 447 -34.38 48.27 1.41
N PHE A 448 -34.06 47.13 2.04
CA PHE A 448 -34.25 45.81 1.47
C PHE A 448 -35.62 45.23 1.91
N PRO A 449 -36.32 44.49 1.03
CA PRO A 449 -37.56 43.84 1.38
C PRO A 449 -37.37 42.85 2.56
N SER A 450 -38.46 42.64 3.34
CA SER A 450 -38.46 41.71 4.46
C SER A 450 -38.14 40.28 3.99
N GLY A 451 -37.13 39.64 4.61
CA GLY A 451 -36.67 38.29 4.23
C GLY A 451 -35.68 38.23 3.06
N ALA A 452 -35.37 39.37 2.40
CA ALA A 452 -34.44 39.44 1.27
C ALA A 452 -32.98 39.55 1.68
N LEU A 453 -32.64 39.96 2.88
CA LEU A 453 -31.29 40.26 3.35
C LEU A 453 -30.25 39.14 3.09
N LYS A 454 -30.65 37.87 3.14
CA LYS A 454 -29.79 36.73 2.80
C LYS A 454 -29.72 36.46 1.28
N LYS A 455 -30.77 36.87 0.54
CA LYS A 455 -30.93 36.58 -0.89
C LYS A 455 -30.30 37.64 -1.80
N ILE A 456 -30.12 38.89 -1.31
CA ILE A 456 -29.57 39.98 -2.11
C ILE A 456 -28.18 39.74 -2.66
N PHE A 457 -27.43 38.84 -2.04
CA PHE A 457 -26.10 38.41 -2.50
C PHE A 457 -26.17 37.21 -3.46
N ASN A 458 -27.36 36.65 -3.73
CA ASN A 458 -27.54 35.63 -4.74
C ASN A 458 -27.43 36.29 -6.14
N ARG A 459 -26.97 35.53 -7.12
CA ARG A 459 -26.88 35.99 -8.49
C ARG A 459 -28.25 36.31 -9.06
N PHE A 460 -28.32 37.33 -9.91
CA PHE A 460 -29.51 37.79 -10.61
C PHE A 460 -30.70 38.16 -9.68
N TYR A 461 -30.43 38.29 -8.38
CA TYR A 461 -31.45 38.76 -7.48
C TYR A 461 -31.78 40.21 -7.71
N THR A 462 -33.02 40.51 -8.15
CA THR A 462 -33.51 41.87 -8.45
C THR A 462 -34.94 41.96 -7.95
N GLU A 463 -35.18 42.37 -6.69
CA GLU A 463 -36.49 42.81 -6.19
C GLU A 463 -36.44 44.33 -6.05
N ARG A 464 -37.42 45.02 -6.67
CA ARG A 464 -37.55 46.45 -6.59
C ARG A 464 -38.97 46.90 -6.26
N PRO A 465 -39.16 48.04 -5.53
CA PRO A 465 -40.45 48.61 -5.33
C PRO A 465 -41.08 49.00 -6.67
N SER A 466 -42.43 48.84 -6.75
CA SER A 466 -43.24 49.27 -7.89
C SER A 466 -43.06 50.75 -8.18
N GLY A 467 -42.43 51.10 -9.32
CA GLY A 467 -42.24 52.49 -9.76
C GLY A 467 -40.90 52.82 -10.46
N GLU A 468 -39.91 51.95 -10.39
CA GLU A 468 -38.65 52.14 -11.14
C GLU A 468 -38.66 51.44 -12.50
N THR A 469 -38.02 52.11 -13.50
CA THR A 469 -37.83 51.55 -14.85
C THR A 469 -37.09 50.21 -14.75
N PHE A 470 -37.79 49.16 -15.12
CA PHE A 470 -37.22 47.82 -15.26
C PHE A 470 -35.97 47.87 -16.19
N GLY A 471 -34.82 47.29 -15.73
CA GLY A 471 -33.74 47.05 -16.66
C GLY A 471 -32.37 47.65 -16.36
N ASN A 472 -32.21 48.45 -15.30
CA ASN A 472 -30.92 49.12 -15.06
C ASN A 472 -29.82 48.35 -14.34
N HIS A 473 -30.13 47.19 -13.75
CA HIS A 473 -29.19 46.36 -13.01
C HIS A 473 -29.34 44.88 -13.35
N SER A 474 -28.21 44.18 -13.51
CA SER A 474 -28.14 42.77 -13.85
C SER A 474 -28.41 41.83 -12.67
N GLY A 475 -28.42 42.35 -11.43
CA GLY A 475 -28.45 41.52 -10.23
C GLY A 475 -27.16 40.76 -9.90
N LEU A 476 -26.08 41.01 -10.65
CA LEU A 476 -24.78 40.38 -10.45
C LEU A 476 -23.83 41.22 -9.57
N GLY A 477 -24.03 42.54 -9.45
CA GLY A 477 -23.08 43.43 -8.76
C GLY A 477 -22.82 43.04 -7.29
N LEU A 478 -23.88 42.78 -6.49
CA LEU A 478 -23.72 42.39 -5.09
C LEU A 478 -23.13 40.96 -4.92
N SER A 479 -23.46 40.03 -5.80
CA SER A 479 -22.89 38.69 -5.79
C SER A 479 -21.41 38.69 -6.15
N ILE A 480 -21.00 39.47 -7.15
CA ILE A 480 -19.59 39.73 -7.53
C ILE A 480 -18.84 40.40 -6.37
N SER A 481 -19.46 41.41 -5.73
CA SER A 481 -18.84 42.08 -4.58
C SER A 481 -18.59 41.12 -3.43
N LYS A 482 -19.53 40.21 -3.14
CA LYS A 482 -19.37 39.17 -2.12
C LYS A 482 -18.21 38.23 -2.47
N GLN A 483 -18.13 37.71 -3.69
CA GLN A 483 -17.05 36.85 -4.14
C GLN A 483 -15.68 37.50 -4.00
N ILE A 484 -15.56 38.77 -4.42
CA ILE A 484 -14.31 39.51 -4.31
C ILE A 484 -13.90 39.66 -2.84
N ILE A 485 -14.82 40.08 -1.96
CA ILE A 485 -14.52 40.27 -0.54
C ILE A 485 -14.12 38.97 0.14
N GLU A 486 -14.86 37.86 -0.11
CA GLU A 486 -14.54 36.55 0.42
C GLU A 486 -13.17 36.03 -0.07
N ALA A 487 -12.82 36.26 -1.34
CA ALA A 487 -11.52 35.93 -1.89
C ALA A 487 -10.36 36.73 -1.24
N HIS A 488 -10.65 37.92 -0.71
CA HIS A 488 -9.72 38.75 0.07
C HIS A 488 -9.76 38.42 1.59
N GLY A 489 -10.44 37.35 1.99
CA GLY A 489 -10.52 36.91 3.40
C GLY A 489 -11.41 37.81 4.27
N GLY A 490 -12.27 38.61 3.65
CA GLY A 490 -13.26 39.48 4.29
C GLY A 490 -14.66 38.89 4.32
N SER A 491 -15.61 39.68 4.81
CA SER A 491 -17.05 39.35 4.75
C SER A 491 -17.89 40.57 4.40
N ILE A 492 -19.08 40.33 3.83
CA ILE A 492 -20.06 41.39 3.47
C ILE A 492 -21.40 41.03 4.07
N GLU A 493 -22.06 42.04 4.65
CA GLU A 493 -23.37 41.93 5.29
C GLU A 493 -24.26 43.12 4.90
N ALA A 494 -25.55 42.95 4.94
CA ALA A 494 -26.49 44.03 4.66
C ALA A 494 -27.58 44.14 5.75
N PHE A 495 -27.98 45.36 6.03
CA PHE A 495 -28.95 45.68 7.07
C PHE A 495 -29.90 46.78 6.59
N ASN A 496 -31.15 46.77 7.08
CA ASN A 496 -32.04 47.89 6.96
C ASN A 496 -31.75 48.91 8.05
N ARG A 497 -31.74 50.20 7.67
CA ARG A 497 -31.70 51.28 8.65
C ARG A 497 -33.11 51.57 9.12
N LEU A 498 -33.28 51.66 10.42
CA LEU A 498 -34.57 52.01 11.04
C LEU A 498 -34.54 53.42 11.60
N ASP A 499 -35.60 54.19 11.43
CA ASP A 499 -35.77 55.48 12.10
C ASP A 499 -36.23 55.28 13.57
N SER A 500 -36.42 56.42 14.29
CA SER A 500 -36.89 56.40 15.68
C SER A 500 -38.25 55.73 15.86
N ASN A 501 -39.04 55.54 14.78
CA ASN A 501 -40.33 54.91 14.74
C ASN A 501 -40.29 53.47 14.23
N GLN A 502 -39.11 52.84 14.16
CA GLN A 502 -38.87 51.48 13.61
C GLN A 502 -39.30 51.29 12.15
N LYS A 503 -39.48 52.37 11.39
CA LYS A 503 -39.71 52.28 9.95
C LYS A 503 -38.38 52.22 9.22
N CYS A 504 -38.33 51.41 8.14
CA CYS A 504 -37.17 51.34 7.29
C CYS A 504 -36.89 52.70 6.61
N ASN A 505 -35.71 53.28 6.84
CA ASN A 505 -35.29 54.57 6.34
C ASN A 505 -33.93 54.45 5.63
N GLY A 506 -33.76 53.42 4.83
CA GLY A 506 -32.55 53.16 4.05
C GLY A 506 -31.91 51.81 4.25
N ALA A 507 -30.84 51.59 3.54
CA ALA A 507 -30.03 50.37 3.62
C ALA A 507 -28.59 50.68 4.06
N THR A 508 -27.96 49.70 4.64
CA THR A 508 -26.52 49.71 4.97
C THR A 508 -25.87 48.43 4.47
N VAL A 509 -24.85 48.53 3.67
CA VAL A 509 -23.98 47.44 3.30
C VAL A 509 -22.67 47.59 4.06
N LYS A 510 -22.30 46.56 4.84
CA LYS A 510 -21.14 46.51 5.69
C LYS A 510 -20.12 45.52 5.08
N THR A 511 -18.93 45.98 4.86
CA THR A 511 -17.81 45.15 4.42
C THR A 511 -16.74 45.09 5.52
N ILE A 512 -16.16 43.95 5.71
CA ILE A 512 -15.16 43.69 6.75
C ILE A 512 -13.92 43.09 6.10
N PHE A 513 -12.78 43.71 6.31
CA PHE A 513 -11.47 43.21 5.87
C PHE A 513 -10.56 42.99 7.06
N LYS A 514 -9.62 42.05 6.95
CA LYS A 514 -8.59 41.86 7.97
C LYS A 514 -7.63 43.04 7.90
N LYS A 515 -7.34 43.65 9.04
CA LYS A 515 -6.35 44.71 9.18
C LYS A 515 -4.94 44.13 9.00
N LEU A 516 -4.08 44.87 8.31
CA LEU A 516 -2.67 44.51 8.10
C LEU A 516 -1.90 44.71 9.39
#